data_e1830e3d97aa5a8ae1fe340649b80a47
#
_entry.id   e1830e3d97aa5a8ae1fe340649b80a47
#
_cell.length_a   1.000
_cell.length_b   1.000
_cell.length_c   1.000
_cell.angle_alpha   90.00
_cell.angle_beta   90.00
_cell.angle_gamma   90.00
#
_symmetry.space_group_name_H-M   'P 1'
#
loop_
_entity.id
_entity.type
_entity.pdbx_description
1 polymer ?
#
loop_
_entity_poly.entity_id
_entity_poly.type
_entity_poly.pdbx_seq_one_letter_code
_entity_poly.pdbx_strand_id
1 'polypeptide(L)'
;PESKGMDENTKNSVIIARWNDIDHLKHIFEKYGNQIAGVLMEPILANTNCIIPDDGYIQSVKKLCHDNGSLIAFDEVITGFRILKGSAKEYFDITPDLSTFAKSFAGGFPIAMLAGKREIMNFIADGTVYHGGSFNSNVASIAAANASLDQMIGDKNFFYNLEQKGQKLIHGINSLSKDLDIDIHAQGLGSVFSISFTEKEHIRDWRDHFRNCDENKYKSFCEIAFKKGIRLSSNGRVHLSTAHTENDLEKTLEVFKHSLNELKQKLSR
;
A
#
# COMPACT_ATOMS: atom_id res chain seq x y z
N PRO A 1 -13.56 13.72 -2.76
CA PRO A 1 -13.92 12.30 -2.84
C PRO A 1 -13.70 11.79 -4.27
N GLU A 2 -13.22 10.56 -4.41
CA GLU A 2 -13.01 9.92 -5.72
C GLU A 2 -14.31 9.59 -6.45
N SER A 3 -15.42 9.52 -5.72
CA SER A 3 -16.74 9.22 -6.29
C SER A 3 -17.80 10.26 -5.92
N LYS A 4 -18.81 10.39 -6.77
CA LYS A 4 -20.02 11.17 -6.50
C LYS A 4 -20.95 10.40 -5.56
N GLY A 5 -21.89 11.10 -4.92
CA GLY A 5 -22.92 10.50 -4.07
C GLY A 5 -22.55 10.42 -2.58
N MET A 6 -21.41 10.97 -2.19
CA MET A 6 -21.05 11.08 -0.77
C MET A 6 -21.81 12.25 -0.12
N ASP A 7 -22.40 11.99 1.06
CA ASP A 7 -23.09 13.00 1.86
C ASP A 7 -22.14 14.12 2.32
N GLU A 8 -22.65 15.35 2.36
CA GLU A 8 -21.85 16.54 2.72
C GLU A 8 -21.37 16.48 4.18
N ASN A 9 -22.18 15.96 5.12
CA ASN A 9 -21.76 15.85 6.51
C ASN A 9 -20.57 14.88 6.64
N THR A 10 -20.57 13.78 5.89
CA THR A 10 -19.45 12.85 5.84
C THR A 10 -18.18 13.51 5.31
N LYS A 11 -18.28 14.33 4.26
CA LYS A 11 -17.13 15.12 3.76
C LYS A 11 -16.60 16.10 4.80
N ASN A 12 -17.50 16.79 5.50
CA ASN A 12 -17.14 17.78 6.51
C ASN A 12 -16.55 17.18 7.80
N SER A 13 -16.75 15.87 8.01
CA SER A 13 -16.17 15.12 9.12
C SER A 13 -14.74 14.65 8.90
N VAL A 14 -14.17 14.89 7.70
CA VAL A 14 -12.84 14.43 7.33
C VAL A 14 -11.96 15.61 6.92
N ILE A 15 -10.77 15.68 7.52
CA ILE A 15 -9.73 16.63 7.14
C ILE A 15 -8.60 15.84 6.45
N ILE A 16 -8.23 16.24 5.23
CA ILE A 16 -7.15 15.60 4.48
C ILE A 16 -5.81 16.20 4.89
N ALA A 17 -4.95 15.39 5.53
CA ALA A 17 -3.58 15.74 5.80
C ALA A 17 -2.66 15.39 4.63
N ARG A 18 -1.56 16.12 4.49
CA ARG A 18 -0.52 15.83 3.51
C ARG A 18 0.37 14.70 4.02
N TRP A 19 0.64 13.74 3.16
CA TRP A 19 1.60 12.70 3.44
C TRP A 19 3.03 13.26 3.53
N ASN A 20 3.85 12.73 4.43
CA ASN A 20 5.23 13.18 4.69
C ASN A 20 5.36 14.68 5.04
N ASP A 21 4.29 15.31 5.56
CA ASP A 21 4.25 16.72 5.94
C ASP A 21 3.75 16.86 7.38
N ILE A 22 4.66 16.62 8.34
CA ILE A 22 4.31 16.68 9.76
C ILE A 22 3.91 18.10 10.22
N ASP A 23 4.47 19.13 9.59
CA ASP A 23 4.15 20.51 9.97
C ASP A 23 2.74 20.90 9.50
N HIS A 24 2.31 20.41 8.34
CA HIS A 24 0.92 20.54 7.94
C HIS A 24 -0.03 19.82 8.91
N LEU A 25 0.33 18.64 9.38
CA LEU A 25 -0.48 17.90 10.37
C LEU A 25 -0.53 18.64 11.71
N LYS A 26 0.60 19.20 12.22
CA LYS A 26 0.62 20.05 13.40
C LYS A 26 -0.33 21.24 13.27
N HIS A 27 -0.31 21.92 12.14
CA HIS A 27 -1.23 23.05 11.89
C HIS A 27 -2.70 22.63 11.92
N ILE A 28 -3.03 21.43 11.42
CA ILE A 28 -4.39 20.86 11.53
C ILE A 28 -4.75 20.64 13.02
N PHE A 29 -3.85 20.08 13.82
CA PHE A 29 -4.08 19.86 15.24
C PHE A 29 -4.16 21.16 16.06
N GLU A 30 -3.38 22.18 15.71
CA GLU A 30 -3.49 23.53 16.33
C GLU A 30 -4.88 24.13 16.10
N LYS A 31 -5.45 23.91 14.93
CA LYS A 31 -6.76 24.47 14.54
C LYS A 31 -7.95 23.67 15.06
N TYR A 32 -7.84 22.34 15.09
CA TYR A 32 -8.99 21.45 15.31
C TYR A 32 -8.75 20.42 16.43
N GLY A 33 -7.65 20.47 17.17
CA GLY A 33 -7.13 19.38 18.00
C GLY A 33 -8.16 18.64 18.85
N ASN A 34 -8.97 19.38 19.64
CA ASN A 34 -9.98 18.77 20.50
C ASN A 34 -11.20 18.19 19.78
N GLN A 35 -11.29 18.35 18.44
CA GLN A 35 -12.35 17.80 17.59
C GLN A 35 -11.86 16.59 16.77
N ILE A 36 -10.56 16.29 16.79
CA ILE A 36 -9.97 15.20 16.03
C ILE A 36 -10.05 13.91 16.83
N ALA A 37 -10.92 12.98 16.41
CA ALA A 37 -11.03 11.66 17.04
C ALA A 37 -9.78 10.80 16.78
N GLY A 38 -9.19 10.90 15.60
CA GLY A 38 -8.00 10.14 15.25
C GLY A 38 -7.50 10.42 13.84
N VAL A 39 -6.32 9.89 13.56
CA VAL A 39 -5.70 9.87 12.23
C VAL A 39 -5.80 8.46 11.67
N LEU A 40 -6.47 8.30 10.53
CA LEU A 40 -6.48 7.08 9.74
C LEU A 40 -5.48 7.23 8.59
N MET A 41 -4.54 6.30 8.48
CA MET A 41 -3.52 6.33 7.43
C MET A 41 -3.08 4.93 7.01
N GLU A 42 -2.72 4.77 5.75
CA GLU A 42 -1.89 3.62 5.36
C GLU A 42 -0.48 3.83 5.95
N PRO A 43 0.18 2.82 6.52
CA PRO A 43 1.56 2.98 7.00
C PRO A 43 2.58 3.12 5.86
N ILE A 44 2.26 2.63 4.70
CA ILE A 44 2.90 2.88 3.41
C ILE A 44 1.78 3.25 2.46
N LEU A 45 1.89 4.36 1.76
CA LEU A 45 0.84 4.85 0.87
C LEU A 45 0.79 3.96 -0.40
N ALA A 46 0.35 2.70 -0.19
CA ALA A 46 0.39 1.66 -1.21
C ALA A 46 -0.60 1.92 -2.36
N ASN A 47 -1.69 2.63 -2.08
CA ASN A 47 -2.66 3.02 -3.10
C ASN A 47 -2.17 4.15 -4.00
N THR A 48 -1.14 4.88 -3.60
CA THR A 48 -0.51 5.95 -4.38
C THR A 48 0.98 5.66 -4.49
N ASN A 49 1.39 5.06 -5.57
CA ASN A 49 2.80 4.85 -5.96
C ASN A 49 3.68 4.14 -4.91
N CYS A 50 3.11 3.39 -3.98
CA CYS A 50 3.81 2.69 -2.89
C CYS A 50 4.83 3.59 -2.16
N ILE A 51 4.39 4.76 -1.72
CA ILE A 51 5.23 5.76 -1.07
C ILE A 51 5.53 5.33 0.36
N ILE A 52 6.81 5.12 0.63
CA ILE A 52 7.30 4.83 1.97
C ILE A 52 7.35 6.15 2.76
N PRO A 53 6.96 6.16 4.05
CA PRO A 53 7.06 7.37 4.86
C PRO A 53 8.53 7.78 5.06
N ASP A 54 8.76 9.08 5.15
CA ASP A 54 10.06 9.61 5.57
C ASP A 54 10.42 9.14 6.99
N ASP A 55 11.70 9.04 7.28
CA ASP A 55 12.19 8.59 8.58
C ASP A 55 11.60 9.41 9.74
N GLY A 56 11.04 8.73 10.72
CA GLY A 56 10.41 9.35 11.88
C GLY A 56 9.03 9.98 11.65
N TYR A 57 8.50 9.96 10.41
CA TYR A 57 7.19 10.56 10.11
C TYR A 57 6.06 9.87 10.88
N ILE A 58 5.95 8.54 10.84
CA ILE A 58 4.86 7.81 11.52
C ILE A 58 4.98 7.96 13.03
N GLN A 59 6.22 7.94 13.59
CA GLN A 59 6.47 8.19 15.02
C GLN A 59 5.96 9.57 15.44
N SER A 60 6.22 10.57 14.62
CA SER A 60 5.77 11.95 14.84
C SER A 60 4.26 12.08 14.78
N VAL A 61 3.61 11.41 13.80
CA VAL A 61 2.14 11.36 13.68
C VAL A 61 1.54 10.72 14.95
N LYS A 62 2.04 9.57 15.37
CA LYS A 62 1.55 8.89 16.58
C LYS A 62 1.70 9.77 17.82
N LYS A 63 2.89 10.38 18.00
CA LYS A 63 3.13 11.28 19.13
C LYS A 63 2.14 12.45 19.13
N LEU A 64 1.96 13.10 17.99
CA LEU A 64 1.04 14.23 17.85
C LEU A 64 -0.41 13.84 18.16
N CYS A 65 -0.87 12.66 17.69
CA CYS A 65 -2.18 12.14 18.05
C CYS A 65 -2.33 11.98 19.55
N HIS A 66 -1.41 11.27 20.19
CA HIS A 66 -1.49 10.99 21.63
C HIS A 66 -1.37 12.23 22.50
N ASP A 67 -0.52 13.19 22.12
CA ASP A 67 -0.37 14.48 22.84
C ASP A 67 -1.69 15.28 22.82
N ASN A 68 -2.58 15.04 21.85
CA ASN A 68 -3.88 15.70 21.69
C ASN A 68 -5.09 14.81 22.08
N GLY A 69 -4.86 13.64 22.68
CA GLY A 69 -5.93 12.71 23.06
C GLY A 69 -6.64 12.02 21.89
N SER A 70 -6.04 12.05 20.70
CA SER A 70 -6.55 11.41 19.47
C SER A 70 -5.94 10.03 19.27
N LEU A 71 -6.62 9.17 18.52
CA LEU A 71 -6.14 7.83 18.16
C LEU A 71 -5.34 7.86 16.87
N ILE A 72 -4.47 6.85 16.67
CA ILE A 72 -3.89 6.53 15.38
C ILE A 72 -4.36 5.15 14.92
N ALA A 73 -4.91 5.09 13.70
CA ALA A 73 -5.38 3.88 13.07
C ALA A 73 -4.61 3.61 11.77
N PHE A 74 -4.09 2.39 11.61
CA PHE A 74 -3.44 1.97 10.39
C PHE A 74 -4.41 1.21 9.49
N ASP A 75 -4.53 1.66 8.24
CA ASP A 75 -5.10 0.86 7.17
C ASP A 75 -4.01 -0.07 6.62
N GLU A 76 -4.01 -1.30 7.11
CA GLU A 76 -3.10 -2.36 6.66
C GLU A 76 -3.77 -3.36 5.71
N VAL A 77 -4.82 -2.94 5.03
CA VAL A 77 -5.51 -3.79 4.04
C VAL A 77 -4.56 -4.26 2.92
N ILE A 78 -3.53 -3.48 2.59
CA ILE A 78 -2.50 -3.86 1.60
C ILE A 78 -1.23 -4.36 2.28
N THR A 79 -0.74 -3.67 3.29
CA THR A 79 0.56 -3.95 3.94
C THR A 79 0.50 -5.12 4.91
N GLY A 80 -0.66 -5.36 5.52
CA GLY A 80 -0.86 -6.40 6.50
C GLY A 80 -0.59 -7.81 5.96
N PHE A 81 0.24 -8.58 6.68
CA PHE A 81 0.64 -9.93 6.29
C PHE A 81 1.24 -10.02 4.88
N ARG A 82 1.81 -8.92 4.39
CA ARG A 82 2.44 -8.81 3.08
C ARG A 82 3.90 -8.41 3.18
N ILE A 83 4.22 -7.41 3.98
CA ILE A 83 5.58 -6.91 4.12
C ILE A 83 6.37 -7.69 5.18
N LEU A 84 5.75 -8.00 6.32
CA LEU A 84 6.25 -8.86 7.39
C LEU A 84 5.07 -9.56 8.08
N LYS A 85 5.35 -10.57 8.90
CA LYS A 85 4.31 -11.27 9.68
C LYS A 85 3.61 -10.36 10.69
N GLY A 86 4.34 -9.43 11.29
CA GLY A 86 3.82 -8.40 12.20
C GLY A 86 3.40 -7.11 11.49
N SER A 87 3.38 -7.15 10.15
CA SER A 87 2.91 -6.05 9.29
C SER A 87 3.70 -4.75 9.52
N ALA A 88 3.09 -3.59 9.33
CA ALA A 88 3.74 -2.30 9.53
C ALA A 88 4.18 -2.05 10.97
N LYS A 89 3.49 -2.64 11.96
CA LYS A 89 3.92 -2.58 13.35
C LYS A 89 5.33 -3.12 13.54
N GLU A 90 5.64 -4.27 12.94
CA GLU A 90 6.98 -4.88 13.02
C GLU A 90 7.98 -4.09 12.16
N TYR A 91 7.57 -3.66 10.97
CA TYR A 91 8.44 -2.96 10.02
C TYR A 91 8.93 -1.59 10.54
N PHE A 92 8.04 -0.80 11.14
CA PHE A 92 8.36 0.54 11.64
C PHE A 92 8.61 0.62 13.14
N ASP A 93 8.53 -0.51 13.86
CA ASP A 93 8.56 -0.57 15.33
C ASP A 93 7.51 0.37 15.97
N ILE A 94 6.30 0.39 15.44
CA ILE A 94 5.20 1.25 15.92
C ILE A 94 3.93 0.45 16.09
N THR A 95 3.37 0.47 17.31
CA THR A 95 2.04 -0.08 17.56
C THR A 95 0.99 1.03 17.43
N PRO A 96 0.07 0.97 16.46
CA PRO A 96 -1.07 1.87 16.39
C PRO A 96 -2.11 1.53 17.46
N ASP A 97 -3.13 2.38 17.60
CA ASP A 97 -4.25 2.10 18.50
C ASP A 97 -5.24 1.11 17.86
N LEU A 98 -5.43 1.21 16.55
CA LEU A 98 -6.25 0.32 15.72
C LEU A 98 -5.51 -0.04 14.43
N SER A 99 -5.81 -1.21 13.87
CA SER A 99 -5.40 -1.62 12.51
C SER A 99 -6.50 -2.40 11.81
N THR A 100 -6.63 -2.20 10.50
CA THR A 100 -7.52 -3.00 9.64
C THR A 100 -6.70 -3.88 8.71
N PHE A 101 -7.12 -5.13 8.51
CA PHE A 101 -6.45 -6.12 7.68
C PHE A 101 -7.45 -6.80 6.74
N ALA A 102 -7.00 -7.16 5.54
CA ALA A 102 -7.77 -7.92 4.56
C ALA A 102 -6.82 -8.55 3.50
N LYS A 103 -7.28 -8.75 2.30
CA LYS A 103 -6.53 -9.19 1.09
C LYS A 103 -5.63 -10.40 1.34
N SER A 104 -4.30 -10.19 1.57
CA SER A 104 -3.32 -11.25 1.78
C SER A 104 -3.58 -12.10 3.03
N PHE A 105 -4.34 -11.58 3.98
CA PHE A 105 -4.70 -12.24 5.24
C PHE A 105 -5.31 -13.64 5.07
N ALA A 106 -6.14 -13.84 4.04
CA ALA A 106 -6.83 -15.11 3.81
C ALA A 106 -6.69 -15.66 2.38
N GLY A 107 -5.60 -15.33 1.68
CA GLY A 107 -5.29 -15.92 0.38
C GLY A 107 -6.37 -15.71 -0.70
N GLY A 108 -7.19 -14.67 -0.59
CA GLY A 108 -8.24 -14.32 -1.54
C GLY A 108 -9.67 -14.65 -1.08
N PHE A 109 -9.85 -15.31 0.06
CA PHE A 109 -11.18 -15.46 0.66
C PHE A 109 -11.71 -14.13 1.24
N PRO A 110 -13.04 -13.90 1.20
CA PRO A 110 -13.64 -12.65 1.64
C PRO A 110 -13.67 -12.56 3.16
N ILE A 111 -12.68 -11.89 3.73
CA ILE A 111 -12.59 -11.60 5.16
C ILE A 111 -11.82 -10.28 5.37
N ALA A 112 -12.23 -9.53 6.39
CA ALA A 112 -11.49 -8.41 6.93
C ALA A 112 -11.43 -8.54 8.45
N MET A 113 -10.42 -7.96 9.06
CA MET A 113 -10.20 -7.98 10.50
C MET A 113 -9.92 -6.55 10.99
N LEU A 114 -10.56 -6.19 12.10
CA LEU A 114 -10.20 -5.04 12.91
C LEU A 114 -9.48 -5.54 14.15
N ALA A 115 -8.30 -5.01 14.41
CA ALA A 115 -7.51 -5.29 15.60
C ALA A 115 -7.14 -3.98 16.30
N GLY A 116 -6.93 -4.01 17.61
CA GLY A 116 -6.58 -2.81 18.35
C GLY A 116 -6.26 -3.06 19.81
N LYS A 117 -6.00 -1.97 20.52
CA LYS A 117 -5.79 -2.00 21.96
C LYS A 117 -7.03 -2.52 22.68
N ARG A 118 -6.80 -3.31 23.73
CA ARG A 118 -7.88 -3.97 24.48
C ARG A 118 -8.95 -2.98 24.98
N GLU A 119 -8.53 -1.83 25.51
CA GLU A 119 -9.42 -0.80 26.03
C GLU A 119 -10.35 -0.23 24.96
N ILE A 120 -9.91 -0.15 23.69
CA ILE A 120 -10.74 0.31 22.57
C ILE A 120 -11.63 -0.84 22.07
N MET A 121 -11.08 -2.04 21.93
CA MET A 121 -11.85 -3.19 21.45
C MET A 121 -12.92 -3.66 22.43
N ASN A 122 -12.80 -3.34 23.71
CA ASN A 122 -13.83 -3.62 24.72
C ASN A 122 -15.17 -2.93 24.40
N PHE A 123 -15.18 -1.77 23.75
CA PHE A 123 -16.42 -1.12 23.31
C PHE A 123 -17.24 -1.95 22.29
N ILE A 124 -16.56 -2.80 21.54
CA ILE A 124 -17.24 -3.78 20.67
C ILE A 124 -17.67 -5.00 21.50
N ALA A 125 -16.81 -5.47 22.41
CA ALA A 125 -17.09 -6.66 23.21
C ALA A 125 -18.27 -6.48 24.19
N ASP A 126 -18.45 -5.28 24.74
CA ASP A 126 -19.55 -4.96 25.66
C ASP A 126 -20.82 -4.45 24.94
N GLY A 127 -20.77 -4.33 23.61
CA GLY A 127 -21.90 -3.90 22.78
C GLY A 127 -22.14 -2.39 22.71
N THR A 128 -21.30 -1.56 23.34
CA THR A 128 -21.37 -0.10 23.23
C THR A 128 -21.22 0.36 21.78
N VAL A 129 -20.32 -0.29 21.01
CA VAL A 129 -20.16 -0.10 19.57
C VAL A 129 -20.59 -1.38 18.85
N TYR A 130 -21.65 -1.27 18.04
CA TYR A 130 -22.13 -2.41 17.27
C TYR A 130 -21.11 -2.79 16.17
N HIS A 131 -20.71 -4.05 16.16
CA HIS A 131 -19.89 -4.65 15.11
C HIS A 131 -20.49 -5.98 14.70
N GLY A 132 -21.20 -5.99 13.59
CA GLY A 132 -21.92 -7.16 13.13
C GLY A 132 -22.12 -7.20 11.62
N GLY A 133 -22.39 -8.39 11.11
CA GLY A 133 -22.69 -8.65 9.70
C GLY A 133 -22.97 -10.11 9.46
N SER A 134 -23.85 -10.41 8.50
CA SER A 134 -24.30 -11.79 8.20
C SER A 134 -23.16 -12.75 7.86
N PHE A 135 -22.06 -12.25 7.32
CA PHE A 135 -20.90 -13.05 6.93
C PHE A 135 -19.71 -12.93 7.90
N ASN A 136 -19.88 -12.21 9.01
CA ASN A 136 -18.84 -12.15 10.03
C ASN A 136 -18.54 -13.55 10.56
N SER A 137 -17.25 -13.85 10.77
CA SER A 137 -16.77 -15.16 11.22
C SER A 137 -17.20 -16.34 10.31
N ASN A 138 -17.35 -16.09 9.00
CA ASN A 138 -17.61 -17.16 8.04
C ASN A 138 -16.55 -18.26 8.16
N VAL A 139 -16.99 -19.51 8.40
CA VAL A 139 -16.11 -20.63 8.73
C VAL A 139 -15.10 -20.92 7.64
N ALA A 140 -15.49 -20.86 6.36
CA ALA A 140 -14.58 -21.10 5.24
C ALA A 140 -13.50 -20.00 5.14
N SER A 141 -13.89 -18.73 5.32
CA SER A 141 -12.94 -17.62 5.31
C SER A 141 -11.97 -17.67 6.50
N ILE A 142 -12.45 -18.04 7.69
CA ILE A 142 -11.59 -18.24 8.88
C ILE A 142 -10.62 -19.41 8.67
N ALA A 143 -11.08 -20.54 8.12
CA ALA A 143 -10.19 -21.66 7.81
C ALA A 143 -9.10 -21.28 6.78
N ALA A 144 -9.46 -20.52 5.74
CA ALA A 144 -8.51 -20.01 4.76
C ALA A 144 -7.50 -19.02 5.39
N ALA A 145 -7.97 -18.14 6.29
CA ALA A 145 -7.09 -17.22 7.01
C ALA A 145 -6.08 -17.98 7.88
N ASN A 146 -6.54 -18.98 8.65
CA ASN A 146 -5.66 -19.81 9.47
C ASN A 146 -4.63 -20.54 8.61
N ALA A 147 -5.05 -21.20 7.52
CA ALA A 147 -4.13 -21.90 6.62
C ALA A 147 -3.09 -20.95 5.99
N SER A 148 -3.49 -19.72 5.63
CA SER A 148 -2.57 -18.70 5.12
C SER A 148 -1.56 -18.27 6.18
N LEU A 149 -2.01 -18.02 7.40
CA LEU A 149 -1.15 -17.65 8.53
C LEU A 149 -0.18 -18.78 8.89
N ASP A 150 -0.64 -20.04 8.92
CA ASP A 150 0.22 -21.19 9.18
C ASP A 150 1.36 -21.31 8.19
N GLN A 151 1.11 -21.05 6.90
CA GLN A 151 2.18 -21.00 5.89
C GLN A 151 3.14 -19.84 6.11
N MET A 152 2.64 -18.64 6.38
CA MET A 152 3.47 -17.46 6.62
C MET A 152 4.35 -17.58 7.87
N ILE A 153 3.85 -18.27 8.92
CA ILE A 153 4.57 -18.47 10.18
C ILE A 153 5.50 -19.67 10.08
N GLY A 154 5.08 -20.72 9.37
CA GLY A 154 5.82 -21.98 9.23
C GLY A 154 7.10 -21.86 8.41
N ASP A 155 7.16 -20.96 7.45
CA ASP A 155 8.38 -20.68 6.67
C ASP A 155 9.08 -19.42 7.18
N LYS A 156 10.22 -19.60 7.84
CA LYS A 156 11.03 -18.48 8.37
C LYS A 156 11.51 -17.51 7.30
N ASN A 157 11.63 -17.97 6.07
CA ASN A 157 12.13 -17.18 4.94
C ASN A 157 10.99 -16.62 4.07
N PHE A 158 9.72 -16.87 4.41
CA PHE A 158 8.57 -16.50 3.60
C PHE A 158 8.63 -15.03 3.14
N PHE A 159 8.70 -14.10 4.07
CA PHE A 159 8.72 -12.66 3.77
C PHE A 159 10.06 -12.23 3.17
N TYR A 160 11.18 -12.80 3.62
CA TYR A 160 12.50 -12.53 3.05
C TYR A 160 12.54 -12.91 1.56
N ASN A 161 12.09 -14.11 1.20
CA ASN A 161 12.08 -14.56 -0.18
C ASN A 161 11.16 -13.70 -1.05
N LEU A 162 10.02 -13.28 -0.50
CA LEU A 162 9.07 -12.41 -1.19
C LEU A 162 9.66 -11.02 -1.43
N GLU A 163 10.36 -10.48 -0.43
CA GLU A 163 11.09 -9.21 -0.55
C GLU A 163 12.17 -9.27 -1.62
N GLN A 164 13.01 -10.33 -1.63
CA GLN A 164 14.08 -10.49 -2.62
C GLN A 164 13.56 -10.56 -4.05
N LYS A 165 12.47 -11.29 -4.29
CA LYS A 165 11.81 -11.36 -5.60
C LYS A 165 11.38 -9.98 -6.10
N GLY A 166 10.77 -9.18 -5.23
CA GLY A 166 10.31 -7.85 -5.61
C GLY A 166 11.45 -6.88 -5.82
N GLN A 167 12.47 -6.92 -4.98
CA GLN A 167 13.66 -6.09 -5.16
C GLN A 167 14.36 -6.39 -6.49
N LYS A 168 14.41 -7.67 -6.91
CA LYS A 168 14.92 -8.05 -8.25
C LYS A 168 14.15 -7.33 -9.38
N LEU A 169 12.81 -7.26 -9.29
CA LEU A 169 12.00 -6.54 -10.29
C LEU A 169 12.21 -5.02 -10.20
N ILE A 170 12.18 -4.44 -9.00
CA ILE A 170 12.40 -3.00 -8.82
C ILE A 170 13.74 -2.57 -9.41
N HIS A 171 14.83 -3.28 -9.04
CA HIS A 171 16.16 -2.99 -9.57
C HIS A 171 16.23 -3.22 -11.10
N GLY A 172 15.64 -4.30 -11.60
CA GLY A 172 15.60 -4.59 -13.03
C GLY A 172 14.88 -3.51 -13.83
N ILE A 173 13.72 -3.04 -13.36
CA ILE A 173 12.95 -1.97 -14.01
C ILE A 173 13.76 -0.66 -14.01
N ASN A 174 14.35 -0.29 -12.87
CA ASN A 174 15.14 0.92 -12.75
C ASN A 174 16.45 0.86 -13.57
N SER A 175 17.01 -0.34 -13.80
CA SER A 175 18.10 -0.53 -14.75
C SER A 175 17.65 -0.34 -16.19
N LEU A 176 16.48 -0.90 -16.58
CA LEU A 176 15.91 -0.69 -17.91
C LEU A 176 15.65 0.78 -18.22
N SER A 177 15.25 1.57 -17.23
CA SER A 177 15.11 3.03 -17.37
C SER A 177 16.40 3.68 -17.88
N LYS A 178 17.52 3.35 -17.25
CA LYS A 178 18.85 3.88 -17.61
C LYS A 178 19.33 3.33 -18.96
N ASP A 179 19.24 2.01 -19.16
CA ASP A 179 19.74 1.33 -20.37
C ASP A 179 19.01 1.77 -21.63
N LEU A 180 17.73 2.09 -21.53
CA LEU A 180 16.88 2.47 -22.65
C LEU A 180 16.66 3.98 -22.76
N ASP A 181 17.19 4.77 -21.81
CA ASP A 181 16.94 6.21 -21.72
C ASP A 181 15.44 6.53 -21.84
N ILE A 182 14.67 5.99 -20.87
CA ILE A 182 13.22 6.15 -20.77
C ILE A 182 12.81 6.34 -19.31
N ASP A 183 12.00 7.35 -19.04
CA ASP A 183 11.62 7.78 -17.69
C ASP A 183 10.62 6.81 -17.03
N ILE A 184 11.02 5.57 -16.78
CA ILE A 184 10.24 4.61 -16.00
C ILE A 184 10.91 4.41 -14.64
N HIS A 185 10.11 4.40 -13.58
CA HIS A 185 10.58 4.24 -12.21
C HIS A 185 9.73 3.23 -11.44
N ALA A 186 10.38 2.40 -10.65
CA ALA A 186 9.75 1.47 -9.72
C ALA A 186 10.19 1.79 -8.30
N GLN A 187 9.23 1.95 -7.38
CA GLN A 187 9.47 2.20 -5.96
C GLN A 187 8.51 1.45 -5.06
N GLY A 188 8.93 1.16 -3.84
CA GLY A 188 8.14 0.46 -2.82
C GLY A 188 8.94 -0.62 -2.11
N LEU A 189 8.23 -1.57 -1.49
CA LEU A 189 8.80 -2.76 -0.86
C LEU A 189 8.68 -3.95 -1.82
N GLY A 190 9.51 -4.97 -1.62
CA GLY A 190 9.58 -6.09 -2.56
C GLY A 190 8.26 -6.78 -2.84
N SER A 191 7.46 -7.04 -1.82
CA SER A 191 6.17 -7.73 -2.01
C SER A 191 5.06 -6.83 -2.58
N VAL A 192 5.21 -5.52 -2.47
CA VAL A 192 4.31 -4.51 -3.03
C VAL A 192 5.10 -3.28 -3.44
N PHE A 193 5.03 -2.92 -4.70
CA PHE A 193 5.70 -1.75 -5.25
C PHE A 193 4.85 -1.13 -6.36
N SER A 194 5.26 0.00 -6.86
CA SER A 194 4.57 0.67 -7.96
C SER A 194 5.52 1.00 -9.09
N ILE A 195 4.98 1.02 -10.30
CA ILE A 195 5.67 1.43 -11.52
C ILE A 195 5.01 2.70 -12.02
N SER A 196 5.80 3.70 -12.36
CA SER A 196 5.34 4.96 -12.94
C SER A 196 6.28 5.46 -14.02
N PHE A 197 5.79 6.31 -14.92
CA PHE A 197 6.64 7.06 -15.84
C PHE A 197 6.88 8.44 -15.26
N THR A 198 8.12 8.72 -14.87
CA THR A 198 8.51 9.96 -14.19
C THR A 198 10.03 10.15 -14.27
N GLU A 199 10.46 11.40 -14.37
CA GLU A 199 11.88 11.79 -14.24
C GLU A 199 12.36 11.86 -12.78
N LYS A 200 11.43 11.69 -11.83
CA LYS A 200 11.75 11.74 -10.39
C LYS A 200 12.39 10.44 -9.92
N GLU A 201 13.45 10.55 -9.14
CA GLU A 201 14.05 9.40 -8.46
C GLU A 201 13.16 8.85 -7.34
N HIS A 202 12.33 9.72 -6.72
CA HIS A 202 11.39 9.36 -5.68
C HIS A 202 10.13 10.19 -5.76
N ILE A 203 8.99 9.54 -5.66
CA ILE A 203 7.69 10.16 -5.45
C ILE A 203 7.42 10.14 -3.94
N ARG A 204 7.23 11.30 -3.31
CA ARG A 204 7.16 11.46 -1.86
C ARG A 204 5.75 11.67 -1.32
N ASP A 205 4.82 12.13 -2.14
CA ASP A 205 3.41 12.32 -1.77
C ASP A 205 2.49 12.18 -3.00
N TRP A 206 1.16 12.26 -2.77
CA TRP A 206 0.17 12.20 -3.83
C TRP A 206 0.28 13.35 -4.84
N ARG A 207 0.67 14.55 -4.41
CA ARG A 207 0.81 15.71 -5.28
C ARG A 207 2.02 15.58 -6.19
N ASP A 208 3.08 15.02 -5.65
CA ASP A 208 4.29 14.72 -6.41
C ASP A 208 3.97 13.69 -7.51
N HIS A 209 3.23 12.63 -7.15
CA HIS A 209 2.71 11.67 -8.12
C HIS A 209 1.84 12.35 -9.19
N PHE A 210 0.83 13.10 -8.78
CA PHE A 210 -0.12 13.74 -9.70
C PHE A 210 0.55 14.73 -10.68
N ARG A 211 1.60 15.41 -10.25
CA ARG A 211 2.30 16.43 -11.07
C ARG A 211 3.38 15.86 -11.98
N ASN A 212 3.99 14.75 -11.59
CA ASN A 212 5.23 14.27 -12.22
C ASN A 212 5.11 12.88 -12.85
N CYS A 213 3.99 12.18 -12.69
CA CYS A 213 3.79 10.89 -13.33
C CYS A 213 2.93 10.99 -14.59
N ASP A 214 3.39 10.38 -15.68
CA ASP A 214 2.66 10.33 -16.94
C ASP A 214 1.80 9.05 -17.00
N GLU A 215 0.52 9.19 -16.64
CA GLU A 215 -0.45 8.10 -16.65
C GLU A 215 -0.74 7.58 -18.08
N ASN A 216 -0.63 8.43 -19.10
CA ASN A 216 -0.88 8.03 -20.49
C ASN A 216 0.25 7.14 -21.02
N LYS A 217 1.52 7.49 -20.72
CA LYS A 217 2.66 6.61 -21.01
C LYS A 217 2.51 5.27 -20.30
N TYR A 218 2.14 5.28 -19.00
CA TYR A 218 1.93 4.06 -18.25
C TYR A 218 0.82 3.19 -18.86
N LYS A 219 -0.32 3.78 -19.22
CA LYS A 219 -1.43 3.08 -19.87
C LYS A 219 -1.00 2.44 -21.19
N SER A 220 -0.28 3.18 -22.03
CA SER A 220 0.26 2.68 -23.30
C SER A 220 1.23 1.52 -23.08
N PHE A 221 2.09 1.61 -22.08
CA PHE A 221 3.00 0.53 -21.68
C PHE A 221 2.22 -0.73 -21.24
N CYS A 222 1.17 -0.58 -20.41
CA CYS A 222 0.32 -1.69 -20.00
C CYS A 222 -0.32 -2.41 -21.18
N GLU A 223 -0.81 -1.67 -22.19
CA GLU A 223 -1.42 -2.25 -23.40
C GLU A 223 -0.39 -3.07 -24.21
N ILE A 224 0.85 -2.58 -24.32
CA ILE A 224 1.91 -3.29 -25.03
C ILE A 224 2.34 -4.55 -24.25
N ALA A 225 2.55 -4.42 -22.93
CA ALA A 225 2.93 -5.53 -22.08
C ALA A 225 1.86 -6.62 -22.04
N PHE A 226 0.58 -6.23 -22.03
CA PHE A 226 -0.54 -7.17 -22.08
C PHE A 226 -0.54 -8.03 -23.35
N LYS A 227 -0.28 -7.43 -24.51
CA LYS A 227 -0.16 -8.16 -25.79
C LYS A 227 1.00 -9.16 -25.80
N LYS A 228 1.98 -8.96 -24.91
CA LYS A 228 3.15 -9.84 -24.73
C LYS A 228 3.00 -10.80 -23.55
N GLY A 229 1.80 -10.87 -22.94
CA GLY A 229 1.44 -11.84 -21.91
C GLY A 229 1.66 -11.38 -20.47
N ILE A 230 1.98 -10.11 -20.22
CA ILE A 230 2.07 -9.55 -18.87
C ILE A 230 0.92 -8.60 -18.59
N ARG A 231 0.07 -8.97 -17.62
CA ARG A 231 -1.02 -8.12 -17.14
C ARG A 231 -0.56 -7.27 -15.97
N LEU A 232 -0.65 -5.95 -16.12
CA LEU A 232 -0.38 -4.98 -15.08
C LEU A 232 -1.68 -4.35 -14.56
N SER A 233 -1.65 -3.85 -13.33
CA SER A 233 -2.73 -3.03 -12.77
C SER A 233 -2.71 -1.63 -13.40
N SER A 234 -3.88 -1.08 -13.69
CA SER A 234 -4.01 0.24 -14.33
C SER A 234 -3.46 1.41 -13.51
N ASN A 235 -3.26 1.21 -12.21
CA ASN A 235 -2.75 2.22 -11.28
C ASN A 235 -1.26 2.06 -10.92
N GLY A 236 -0.49 1.29 -11.68
CA GLY A 236 0.94 1.09 -11.48
C GLY A 236 1.31 0.10 -10.39
N ARG A 237 0.40 -0.30 -9.55
CA ARG A 237 0.67 -1.14 -8.38
C ARG A 237 0.92 -2.59 -8.77
N VAL A 238 2.01 -3.15 -8.26
CA VAL A 238 2.43 -4.53 -8.47
C VAL A 238 2.39 -5.28 -7.13
N HIS A 239 1.82 -6.45 -7.16
CA HIS A 239 1.81 -7.37 -6.02
C HIS A 239 2.47 -8.68 -6.42
N LEU A 240 3.47 -9.09 -5.64
CA LEU A 240 4.06 -10.41 -5.78
C LEU A 240 3.45 -11.43 -4.81
N SER A 241 3.54 -12.68 -5.17
CA SER A 241 3.19 -13.81 -4.33
C SER A 241 4.29 -14.87 -4.36
N THR A 242 4.23 -15.81 -3.46
CA THR A 242 5.15 -16.95 -3.42
C THR A 242 5.08 -17.82 -4.67
N ALA A 243 3.97 -17.79 -5.40
CA ALA A 243 3.77 -18.54 -6.63
C ALA A 243 4.62 -18.03 -7.81
N HIS A 244 5.08 -16.78 -7.79
CA HIS A 244 5.98 -16.27 -8.82
C HIS A 244 7.34 -16.95 -8.69
N THR A 245 7.80 -17.57 -9.79
CA THR A 245 9.11 -18.23 -9.88
C THR A 245 10.17 -17.24 -10.37
N GLU A 246 11.46 -17.61 -10.25
CA GLU A 246 12.56 -16.83 -10.83
C GLU A 246 12.39 -16.65 -12.35
N ASN A 247 11.94 -17.69 -13.05
CA ASN A 247 11.67 -17.64 -14.48
C ASN A 247 10.55 -16.63 -14.83
N ASP A 248 9.53 -16.49 -13.96
CA ASP A 248 8.48 -15.48 -14.17
C ASP A 248 9.03 -14.06 -14.04
N LEU A 249 9.97 -13.83 -13.09
CA LEU A 249 10.60 -12.52 -12.93
C LEU A 249 11.48 -12.16 -14.12
N GLU A 250 12.30 -13.11 -14.60
CA GLU A 250 13.18 -12.93 -15.76
C GLU A 250 12.36 -12.65 -17.02
N LYS A 251 11.33 -13.45 -17.27
CA LYS A 251 10.40 -13.24 -18.38
C LYS A 251 9.69 -11.89 -18.29
N THR A 252 9.32 -11.45 -17.08
CA THR A 252 8.69 -10.14 -16.87
C THR A 252 9.63 -9.02 -17.29
N LEU A 253 10.88 -9.05 -16.86
CA LEU A 253 11.88 -8.04 -17.24
C LEU A 253 12.19 -8.05 -18.74
N GLU A 254 12.25 -9.23 -19.36
CA GLU A 254 12.42 -9.37 -20.82
C GLU A 254 11.24 -8.71 -21.57
N VAL A 255 10.01 -9.03 -21.18
CA VAL A 255 8.81 -8.44 -21.78
C VAL A 255 8.79 -6.94 -21.55
N PHE A 256 9.19 -6.46 -20.39
CA PHE A 256 9.26 -5.01 -20.10
C PHE A 256 10.27 -4.33 -21.01
N LYS A 257 11.46 -4.89 -21.18
CA LYS A 257 12.46 -4.37 -22.12
C LYS A 257 11.93 -4.22 -23.54
N HIS A 258 11.25 -5.25 -24.07
CA HIS A 258 10.65 -5.21 -25.37
C HIS A 258 9.50 -4.20 -25.48
N SER A 259 8.69 -4.11 -24.43
CA SER A 259 7.54 -3.18 -24.38
C SER A 259 7.99 -1.72 -24.30
N LEU A 260 9.04 -1.43 -23.54
CA LEU A 260 9.62 -0.09 -23.44
C LEU A 260 10.26 0.37 -24.76
N ASN A 261 10.97 -0.52 -25.45
CA ASN A 261 11.51 -0.22 -26.77
C ASN A 261 10.40 0.09 -27.81
N GLU A 262 9.31 -0.70 -27.81
CA GLU A 262 8.17 -0.45 -28.67
C GLU A 262 7.47 0.88 -28.32
N LEU A 263 7.33 1.18 -27.03
CA LEU A 263 6.77 2.45 -26.57
C LEU A 263 7.63 3.64 -27.03
N LYS A 264 8.96 3.56 -26.84
CA LYS A 264 9.90 4.60 -27.29
C LYS A 264 9.79 4.89 -28.78
N GLN A 265 9.69 3.85 -29.61
CA GLN A 265 9.47 3.99 -31.07
C GLN A 265 8.13 4.65 -31.43
N LYS A 266 7.06 4.39 -30.65
CA LYS A 266 5.77 5.04 -30.86
C LYS A 266 5.75 6.51 -30.47
N LEU A 267 6.51 6.89 -29.45
CA LEU A 267 6.62 8.29 -28.99
C LEU A 267 7.53 9.14 -29.89
N SER A 268 8.39 8.53 -30.69
CA SER A 268 9.30 9.21 -31.64
C SER A 268 8.69 9.45 -33.02
N ARG A 269 7.46 8.96 -33.22
CA ARG A 269 6.65 9.15 -34.47
C ARG A 269 5.62 10.25 -34.29
#